data_a4a87ea8aa9229999408c7ec54fa8ede
#
_entry.id   a4a87ea8aa9229999408c7ec54fa8ede
#
_cell.length_a   1.000
_cell.length_b   1.000
_cell.length_c   1.000
_cell.angle_alpha   90.00
_cell.angle_beta   90.00
_cell.angle_gamma   90.00
#
_symmetry.space_group_name_H-M   'P 1'
#
loop_
_entity.id
_entity.type
_entity.pdbx_description
1 polymer ?
#
loop_
_entity_poly.entity_id
_entity_poly.type
_entity_poly.pdbx_seq_one_letter_code
_entity_poly.pdbx_strand_id
1 'polypeptide(L)'
;MKQDKLKATARLLEIMDTLREQCPWDRKQTFETLRNNTIEETYELADAILNKDLDGIKEEAGDLLLHVVFYAKLGEEAGVFDYADVVNALCDKLVYRHPHIYGEVHADTPEEVKANWEALKLRKKNRRSGTLGGVPVSLPALVKAYRIGEKAAATGFDWEKKEDVWAKVKEETAEVEAEMTSGDRTAMEEEFGDLLFALVNACRLYGVDPESALERSNKKFMNRFNYMEECASSEGHTLHELSLDRMEELWQQAKHAAAEKE
;
A
#
# COMPACT_ATOMS: atom_id res chain seq x y z
N MET A 1 19.52 23.18 -12.85
CA MET A 1 18.38 22.29 -12.52
C MET A 1 18.35 20.98 -13.33
N LYS A 2 18.13 20.97 -14.66
CA LYS A 2 18.08 19.71 -15.44
C LYS A 2 19.42 18.96 -15.43
N GLN A 3 20.51 19.68 -15.60
CA GLN A 3 21.87 19.10 -15.65
C GLN A 3 22.32 18.57 -14.28
N ASP A 4 21.87 19.16 -13.17
CA ASP A 4 22.22 18.70 -11.83
C ASP A 4 21.54 17.36 -11.50
N LYS A 5 20.30 17.16 -11.94
CA LYS A 5 19.58 15.88 -11.80
C LYS A 5 20.29 14.76 -12.59
N LEU A 6 20.74 15.05 -13.80
CA LEU A 6 21.48 14.06 -14.62
C LEU A 6 22.82 13.70 -13.97
N LYS A 7 23.55 14.70 -13.42
CA LYS A 7 24.82 14.44 -12.69
C LYS A 7 24.57 13.60 -11.42
N ALA A 8 23.50 13.89 -10.67
CA ALA A 8 23.18 13.11 -9.48
C ALA A 8 22.85 11.66 -9.84
N THR A 9 22.09 11.43 -10.92
CA THR A 9 21.79 10.06 -11.41
C THR A 9 23.08 9.34 -11.85
N ALA A 10 23.93 9.98 -12.65
CA ALA A 10 25.21 9.40 -13.06
C ALA A 10 26.08 9.01 -11.85
N ARG A 11 26.18 9.92 -10.86
CA ARG A 11 26.92 9.65 -9.62
C ARG A 11 26.37 8.44 -8.85
N LEU A 12 25.03 8.27 -8.79
CA LEU A 12 24.41 7.12 -8.12
C LEU A 12 24.77 5.81 -8.82
N LEU A 13 24.75 5.79 -10.15
CA LEU A 13 25.14 4.61 -10.93
C LEU A 13 26.61 4.25 -10.73
N GLU A 14 27.52 5.23 -10.77
CA GLU A 14 28.96 5.03 -10.49
C GLU A 14 29.22 4.49 -9.08
N ILE A 15 28.47 4.97 -8.08
CA ILE A 15 28.53 4.47 -6.70
C ILE A 15 28.07 3.01 -6.66
N MET A 16 26.97 2.67 -7.32
CA MET A 16 26.48 1.29 -7.35
C MET A 16 27.50 0.33 -7.98
N ASP A 17 28.12 0.70 -9.10
CA ASP A 17 29.18 -0.08 -9.72
C ASP A 17 30.33 -0.33 -8.75
N THR A 18 30.77 0.72 -8.05
CA THR A 18 31.84 0.62 -7.04
C THR A 18 31.45 -0.29 -5.87
N LEU A 19 30.23 -0.16 -5.37
CA LEU A 19 29.74 -1.02 -4.27
C LEU A 19 29.66 -2.49 -4.69
N ARG A 20 29.14 -2.77 -5.88
CA ARG A 20 29.09 -4.14 -6.41
C ARG A 20 30.47 -4.75 -6.59
N GLU A 21 31.47 -3.95 -6.93
CA GLU A 21 32.84 -4.42 -7.12
C GLU A 21 33.58 -4.58 -5.79
N GLN A 22 33.39 -3.67 -4.83
CA GLN A 22 34.29 -3.56 -3.66
C GLN A 22 33.65 -3.90 -2.33
N CYS A 23 32.34 -3.72 -2.14
CA CYS A 23 31.68 -3.97 -0.87
C CYS A 23 31.36 -5.48 -0.71
N PRO A 24 31.84 -6.14 0.36
CA PRO A 24 31.58 -7.58 0.57
C PRO A 24 30.13 -7.94 0.77
N TRP A 25 29.29 -6.99 1.26
CA TRP A 25 27.87 -7.18 1.46
C TRP A 25 27.12 -7.03 0.13
N ASP A 26 27.35 -5.93 -0.59
CA ASP A 26 26.66 -5.65 -1.85
C ASP A 26 26.96 -6.73 -2.90
N ARG A 27 28.19 -7.23 -2.99
CA ARG A 27 28.56 -8.32 -3.91
C ARG A 27 27.79 -9.62 -3.73
N LYS A 28 27.24 -9.86 -2.52
CA LYS A 28 26.49 -11.09 -2.21
C LYS A 28 24.99 -10.97 -2.51
N GLN A 29 24.51 -9.74 -2.75
CA GLN A 29 23.07 -9.53 -2.97
C GLN A 29 22.61 -10.13 -4.28
N THR A 30 21.37 -10.66 -4.25
CA THR A 30 20.63 -11.20 -5.39
C THR A 30 19.24 -10.58 -5.45
N PHE A 31 18.47 -10.85 -6.47
CA PHE A 31 17.07 -10.44 -6.55
C PHE A 31 16.25 -10.90 -5.34
N GLU A 32 16.52 -12.12 -4.88
CA GLU A 32 15.79 -12.73 -3.76
C GLU A 32 16.18 -12.10 -2.43
N THR A 33 17.47 -11.83 -2.19
CA THR A 33 17.93 -11.27 -0.91
C THR A 33 17.46 -9.83 -0.72
N LEU A 34 17.41 -9.03 -1.79
CA LEU A 34 16.95 -7.64 -1.74
C LEU A 34 15.41 -7.50 -1.67
N ARG A 35 14.66 -8.57 -1.98
CA ARG A 35 13.21 -8.50 -2.02
C ARG A 35 12.58 -8.03 -0.71
N ASN A 36 13.07 -8.55 0.42
CA ASN A 36 12.51 -8.20 1.72
C ASN A 36 12.81 -6.75 2.09
N ASN A 37 14.02 -6.29 1.86
CA ASN A 37 14.40 -4.90 2.08
C ASN A 37 13.54 -3.95 1.22
N THR A 38 13.31 -4.28 -0.06
CA THR A 38 12.43 -3.46 -0.92
C THR A 38 11.00 -3.33 -0.35
N ILE A 39 10.50 -4.40 0.30
CA ILE A 39 9.18 -4.37 0.96
C ILE A 39 9.25 -3.47 2.19
N GLU A 40 10.31 -3.57 3.00
CA GLU A 40 10.55 -2.76 4.19
C GLU A 40 10.57 -1.27 3.82
N GLU A 41 11.44 -0.84 2.91
CA GLU A 41 11.51 0.56 2.43
C GLU A 41 10.17 1.07 1.88
N THR A 42 9.39 0.17 1.26
CA THR A 42 8.04 0.54 0.78
C THR A 42 7.09 0.87 1.94
N TYR A 43 7.17 0.15 3.06
CA TYR A 43 6.37 0.42 4.24
C TYR A 43 6.89 1.63 5.01
N GLU A 44 8.20 1.84 5.10
CA GLU A 44 8.82 3.01 5.72
C GLU A 44 8.43 4.30 4.97
N LEU A 45 8.46 4.26 3.63
CA LEU A 45 7.92 5.37 2.82
C LEU A 45 6.42 5.59 3.09
N ALA A 46 5.63 4.54 3.20
CA ALA A 46 4.20 4.66 3.49
C ALA A 46 3.98 5.30 4.87
N ASP A 47 4.77 4.92 5.87
CA ASP A 47 4.73 5.50 7.21
C ASP A 47 5.14 6.98 7.23
N ALA A 48 6.22 7.34 6.56
CA ALA A 48 6.66 8.74 6.42
C ALA A 48 5.57 9.61 5.77
N ILE A 49 4.87 9.08 4.74
CA ILE A 49 3.74 9.77 4.09
C ILE A 49 2.57 9.97 5.06
N LEU A 50 2.18 8.93 5.83
CA LEU A 50 1.08 9.02 6.79
C LEU A 50 1.38 9.99 7.93
N ASN A 51 2.65 10.09 8.32
CA ASN A 51 3.12 10.99 9.37
C ASN A 51 3.40 12.43 8.84
N LYS A 52 3.30 12.66 7.53
CA LYS A 52 3.64 13.92 6.84
C LYS A 52 5.11 14.34 7.08
N ASP A 53 5.98 13.37 7.28
CA ASP A 53 7.41 13.54 7.46
C ASP A 53 8.09 13.71 6.10
N LEU A 54 8.35 14.96 5.71
CA LEU A 54 8.95 15.27 4.40
C LEU A 54 10.42 14.86 4.31
N ASP A 55 11.15 14.83 5.41
CA ASP A 55 12.55 14.39 5.43
C ASP A 55 12.61 12.88 5.33
N GLY A 56 11.76 12.15 6.07
CA GLY A 56 11.58 10.71 5.92
C GLY A 56 11.12 10.31 4.51
N ILE A 57 10.15 11.00 3.92
CA ILE A 57 9.73 10.74 2.52
C ILE A 57 10.91 10.87 1.54
N LYS A 58 11.80 11.84 1.75
CA LYS A 58 12.98 12.03 0.90
C LYS A 58 14.00 10.89 1.09
N GLU A 59 14.21 10.44 2.32
CA GLU A 59 15.10 9.34 2.68
C GLU A 59 14.61 8.04 2.05
N GLU A 60 13.39 7.63 2.35
CA GLU A 60 12.81 6.35 1.89
C GLU A 60 12.61 6.31 0.36
N ALA A 61 12.28 7.46 -0.27
CA ALA A 61 12.29 7.55 -1.73
C ALA A 61 13.69 7.34 -2.32
N GLY A 62 14.74 7.72 -1.59
CA GLY A 62 16.14 7.46 -1.92
C GLY A 62 16.45 5.95 -1.85
N ASP A 63 16.00 5.27 -0.80
CA ASP A 63 16.27 3.84 -0.58
C ASP A 63 15.49 2.96 -1.57
N LEU A 64 14.26 3.32 -1.89
CA LEU A 64 13.55 2.70 -3.02
C LEU A 64 14.25 2.91 -4.37
N LEU A 65 14.82 4.10 -4.60
CA LEU A 65 15.60 4.38 -5.81
C LEU A 65 16.90 3.56 -5.82
N LEU A 66 17.57 3.39 -4.67
CA LEU A 66 18.72 2.51 -4.51
C LEU A 66 18.36 1.08 -4.97
N HIS A 67 17.24 0.54 -4.49
CA HIS A 67 16.80 -0.80 -4.88
C HIS A 67 16.53 -0.92 -6.39
N VAL A 68 15.92 0.10 -7.01
CA VAL A 68 15.71 0.11 -8.47
C VAL A 68 17.06 0.06 -9.22
N VAL A 69 18.03 0.86 -8.81
CA VAL A 69 19.37 0.86 -9.40
C VAL A 69 20.09 -0.47 -9.16
N PHE A 70 19.95 -1.03 -7.97
CA PHE A 70 20.55 -2.32 -7.62
C PHE A 70 19.97 -3.47 -8.47
N TYR A 71 18.65 -3.53 -8.62
CA TYR A 71 18.02 -4.53 -9.51
C TYR A 71 18.45 -4.35 -10.97
N ALA A 72 18.60 -3.10 -11.44
CA ALA A 72 19.11 -2.85 -12.77
C ALA A 72 20.57 -3.35 -12.95
N LYS A 73 21.40 -3.16 -11.93
CA LYS A 73 22.77 -3.67 -11.91
C LYS A 73 22.83 -5.20 -11.92
N LEU A 74 21.99 -5.85 -11.13
CA LEU A 74 21.88 -7.34 -11.16
C LEU A 74 21.40 -7.84 -12.53
N GLY A 75 20.49 -7.13 -13.18
CA GLY A 75 20.03 -7.43 -14.52
C GLY A 75 21.13 -7.30 -15.57
N GLU A 76 21.97 -6.26 -15.47
CA GLU A 76 23.12 -6.02 -16.31
C GLU A 76 24.15 -7.17 -16.14
N GLU A 77 24.49 -7.54 -14.90
CA GLU A 77 25.39 -8.65 -14.61
C GLU A 77 24.87 -9.99 -15.16
N ALA A 78 23.55 -10.18 -15.16
CA ALA A 78 22.91 -11.35 -15.75
C ALA A 78 22.78 -11.29 -17.28
N GLY A 79 23.12 -10.15 -17.91
CA GLY A 79 23.02 -9.95 -19.36
C GLY A 79 21.56 -9.90 -19.89
N VAL A 80 20.59 -9.52 -19.03
CA VAL A 80 19.15 -9.56 -19.36
C VAL A 80 18.58 -8.16 -19.62
N PHE A 81 18.89 -7.19 -18.78
CA PHE A 81 18.48 -5.78 -18.89
C PHE A 81 19.41 -4.90 -18.04
N ASP A 82 19.48 -3.63 -18.36
CA ASP A 82 20.25 -2.63 -17.62
C ASP A 82 19.36 -1.48 -17.11
N TYR A 83 19.97 -0.47 -16.50
CA TYR A 83 19.28 0.72 -16.01
C TYR A 83 18.59 1.51 -17.13
N ALA A 84 19.22 1.61 -18.30
CA ALA A 84 18.63 2.31 -19.45
C ALA A 84 17.37 1.59 -19.96
N ASP A 85 17.39 0.26 -19.98
CA ASP A 85 16.23 -0.57 -20.33
C ASP A 85 15.07 -0.33 -19.37
N VAL A 86 15.34 -0.32 -18.05
CA VAL A 86 14.32 -0.06 -17.02
C VAL A 86 13.68 1.32 -17.20
N VAL A 87 14.50 2.35 -17.39
CA VAL A 87 14.04 3.74 -17.54
C VAL A 87 13.29 3.94 -18.85
N ASN A 88 13.81 3.44 -19.98
CA ASN A 88 13.17 3.56 -21.27
C ASN A 88 11.82 2.82 -21.31
N ALA A 89 11.77 1.61 -20.80
CA ALA A 89 10.52 0.84 -20.70
C ALA A 89 9.46 1.58 -19.83
N LEU A 90 9.90 2.28 -18.78
CA LEU A 90 9.02 3.12 -17.98
C LEU A 90 8.53 4.33 -18.78
N CYS A 91 9.43 5.04 -19.46
CA CYS A 91 9.11 6.20 -20.30
C CYS A 91 8.10 5.84 -21.40
N ASP A 92 8.35 4.77 -22.14
CA ASP A 92 7.45 4.29 -23.19
C ASP A 92 6.08 3.92 -22.63
N LYS A 93 6.07 3.28 -21.47
CA LYS A 93 4.83 2.95 -20.77
C LYS A 93 4.04 4.20 -20.36
N LEU A 94 4.72 5.23 -19.88
CA LEU A 94 4.08 6.49 -19.47
C LEU A 94 3.52 7.25 -20.69
N VAL A 95 4.29 7.37 -21.76
CA VAL A 95 3.84 7.99 -23.03
C VAL A 95 2.60 7.25 -23.55
N TYR A 96 2.67 5.92 -23.65
CA TYR A 96 1.56 5.10 -24.15
C TYR A 96 0.27 5.25 -23.30
N ARG A 97 0.43 5.42 -21.99
CA ARG A 97 -0.72 5.49 -21.04
C ARG A 97 -1.31 6.89 -20.87
N HIS A 98 -0.65 7.90 -21.44
CA HIS A 98 -1.13 9.29 -21.38
C HIS A 98 -1.37 9.86 -22.79
N PRO A 99 -2.26 9.23 -23.60
CA PRO A 99 -2.53 9.69 -24.95
C PRO A 99 -3.20 11.06 -24.98
N HIS A 100 -3.77 11.51 -23.88
CA HIS A 100 -4.30 12.86 -23.70
C HIS A 100 -3.22 13.94 -23.54
N ILE A 101 -1.96 13.55 -23.27
CA ILE A 101 -0.80 14.47 -23.20
C ILE A 101 0.10 14.30 -24.43
N TYR A 102 0.32 13.07 -24.89
CA TYR A 102 1.30 12.73 -25.93
C TYR A 102 0.67 12.28 -27.25
N GLY A 103 -0.67 12.29 -27.34
CA GLY A 103 -1.42 11.88 -28.52
C GLY A 103 -2.62 12.79 -28.79
N GLU A 104 -3.62 12.26 -29.49
CA GLU A 104 -4.81 13.03 -29.95
C GLU A 104 -6.07 12.75 -29.13
N VAL A 105 -5.99 11.95 -28.08
CA VAL A 105 -7.14 11.63 -27.21
C VAL A 105 -7.38 12.79 -26.26
N HIS A 106 -8.63 13.25 -26.13
CA HIS A 106 -9.00 14.23 -25.11
C HIS A 106 -9.52 13.53 -23.86
N ALA A 107 -9.09 14.00 -22.70
CA ALA A 107 -9.62 13.61 -21.39
C ALA A 107 -9.49 14.84 -20.47
N ASP A 108 -10.62 15.39 -20.05
CA ASP A 108 -10.70 16.66 -19.33
C ASP A 108 -10.85 16.45 -17.81
N THR A 109 -11.18 15.21 -17.39
CA THR A 109 -11.37 14.90 -15.98
C THR A 109 -10.42 13.78 -15.52
N PRO A 110 -10.04 13.77 -14.23
CA PRO A 110 -9.25 12.67 -13.65
C PRO A 110 -9.90 11.30 -13.83
N GLU A 111 -11.23 11.22 -13.80
CA GLU A 111 -12.02 10.01 -13.97
C GLU A 111 -11.87 9.45 -15.38
N GLU A 112 -11.95 10.30 -16.40
CA GLU A 112 -11.72 9.93 -17.81
C GLU A 112 -10.28 9.44 -18.03
N VAL A 113 -9.30 10.12 -17.45
CA VAL A 113 -7.90 9.70 -17.49
C VAL A 113 -7.73 8.32 -16.87
N LYS A 114 -8.34 8.08 -15.68
CA LYS A 114 -8.27 6.79 -14.98
C LYS A 114 -8.95 5.67 -15.81
N ALA A 115 -10.11 5.93 -16.38
CA ALA A 115 -10.82 4.97 -17.23
C ALA A 115 -10.01 4.60 -18.49
N ASN A 116 -9.45 5.59 -19.17
CA ASN A 116 -8.57 5.38 -20.33
C ASN A 116 -7.32 4.57 -19.96
N TRP A 117 -6.74 4.85 -18.80
CA TRP A 117 -5.54 4.16 -18.32
C TRP A 117 -5.80 2.68 -18.04
N GLU A 118 -6.91 2.35 -17.38
CA GLU A 118 -7.29 0.95 -17.15
C GLU A 118 -7.65 0.22 -18.46
N ALA A 119 -8.36 0.89 -19.39
CA ALA A 119 -8.64 0.32 -20.71
C ALA A 119 -7.36 0.00 -21.50
N LEU A 120 -6.35 0.90 -21.46
CA LEU A 120 -5.06 0.68 -22.12
C LEU A 120 -4.24 -0.43 -21.44
N LYS A 121 -4.32 -0.56 -20.10
CA LYS A 121 -3.70 -1.69 -19.40
C LYS A 121 -4.29 -3.03 -19.84
N LEU A 122 -5.61 -3.12 -19.97
CA LEU A 122 -6.29 -4.35 -20.41
C LEU A 122 -5.90 -4.74 -21.84
N ARG A 123 -5.70 -3.77 -22.76
CA ARG A 123 -5.28 -4.03 -24.14
C ARG A 123 -3.87 -4.61 -24.24
N LYS A 124 -2.91 -4.14 -23.42
CA LYS A 124 -1.50 -4.57 -23.46
C LYS A 124 -1.24 -5.88 -22.69
N LYS A 125 -2.08 -6.23 -21.70
CA LYS A 125 -1.95 -7.50 -20.99
C LYS A 125 -2.52 -8.62 -21.83
N ASN A 126 -1.65 -9.56 -22.18
CA ASN A 126 -2.01 -10.78 -22.90
C ASN A 126 -3.33 -11.37 -22.41
N ARG A 127 -4.22 -11.71 -23.33
CA ARG A 127 -5.54 -12.33 -23.13
C ARG A 127 -5.58 -13.60 -22.26
N ARG A 128 -4.44 -14.09 -21.79
CA ARG A 128 -4.30 -15.37 -21.06
C ARG A 128 -4.61 -15.31 -19.57
N SER A 129 -4.63 -14.12 -18.93
CA SER A 129 -4.80 -14.04 -17.46
C SER A 129 -6.13 -13.43 -16.98
N GLY A 130 -7.02 -13.04 -17.88
CA GLY A 130 -8.28 -12.39 -17.52
C GLY A 130 -8.09 -11.02 -16.85
N THR A 131 -9.19 -10.36 -16.49
CA THR A 131 -9.20 -9.01 -15.88
C THR A 131 -8.43 -8.99 -14.55
N LEU A 132 -8.62 -9.99 -13.71
CA LEU A 132 -8.04 -10.07 -12.37
C LEU A 132 -6.62 -10.63 -12.33
N GLY A 133 -6.16 -11.29 -13.40
CA GLY A 133 -4.83 -11.93 -13.46
C GLY A 133 -3.63 -10.99 -13.37
N GLY A 134 -3.89 -9.70 -13.20
CA GLY A 134 -2.83 -8.71 -12.95
C GLY A 134 -2.80 -8.17 -11.53
N VAL A 135 -3.54 -8.78 -10.61
CA VAL A 135 -3.45 -8.50 -9.17
C VAL A 135 -2.33 -9.39 -8.61
N PRO A 136 -1.26 -8.80 -8.05
CA PRO A 136 -0.19 -9.60 -7.47
C PRO A 136 -0.69 -10.47 -6.32
N VAL A 137 -0.28 -11.74 -6.31
CA VAL A 137 -0.70 -12.73 -5.29
C VAL A 137 -0.19 -12.33 -3.90
N SER A 138 0.98 -11.69 -3.84
CA SER A 138 1.67 -11.32 -2.59
C SER A 138 1.21 -9.99 -1.98
N LEU A 139 0.21 -9.30 -2.54
CA LEU A 139 -0.31 -8.09 -1.92
C LEU A 139 -0.95 -8.38 -0.56
N PRO A 140 -0.82 -7.46 0.42
CA PRO A 140 -1.63 -7.48 1.64
C PRO A 140 -3.11 -7.60 1.33
N ALA A 141 -3.87 -8.27 2.19
CA ALA A 141 -5.24 -8.67 1.88
C ALA A 141 -6.18 -7.49 1.58
N LEU A 142 -6.12 -6.40 2.37
CA LEU A 142 -6.95 -5.22 2.13
C LEU A 142 -6.60 -4.52 0.82
N VAL A 143 -5.30 -4.34 0.54
CA VAL A 143 -4.82 -3.77 -0.72
C VAL A 143 -5.25 -4.63 -1.90
N LYS A 144 -5.17 -5.97 -1.75
CA LYS A 144 -5.60 -6.92 -2.78
C LYS A 144 -7.09 -6.83 -3.05
N ALA A 145 -7.93 -6.83 -2.02
CA ALA A 145 -9.38 -6.69 -2.13
C ALA A 145 -9.78 -5.37 -2.81
N TYR A 146 -9.15 -4.26 -2.42
CA TYR A 146 -9.34 -2.96 -3.05
C TYR A 146 -9.01 -3.00 -4.55
N ARG A 147 -7.85 -3.58 -4.92
CA ARG A 147 -7.44 -3.73 -6.33
C ARG A 147 -8.33 -4.65 -7.14
N ILE A 148 -8.88 -5.70 -6.53
CA ILE A 148 -9.88 -6.58 -7.16
C ILE A 148 -11.13 -5.77 -7.48
N GLY A 149 -11.67 -5.03 -6.50
CA GLY A 149 -12.84 -4.16 -6.69
C GLY A 149 -12.65 -3.12 -7.79
N GLU A 150 -11.49 -2.39 -7.81
CA GLU A 150 -11.18 -1.45 -8.89
C GLU A 150 -11.18 -2.10 -10.28
N LYS A 151 -10.64 -3.30 -10.40
CA LYS A 151 -10.56 -4.00 -11.68
C LYS A 151 -11.91 -4.54 -12.13
N ALA A 152 -12.74 -5.00 -11.21
CA ALA A 152 -14.11 -5.41 -11.48
C ALA A 152 -14.93 -4.21 -11.95
N ALA A 153 -14.86 -3.09 -11.24
CA ALA A 153 -15.51 -1.84 -11.59
C ALA A 153 -15.15 -1.36 -13.01
N ALA A 154 -13.89 -1.46 -13.39
CA ALA A 154 -13.41 -1.08 -14.73
C ALA A 154 -14.02 -1.92 -15.88
N THR A 155 -14.66 -3.04 -15.59
CA THR A 155 -15.40 -3.87 -16.58
C THR A 155 -16.90 -3.58 -16.58
N GLY A 156 -17.36 -2.67 -15.73
CA GLY A 156 -18.78 -2.39 -15.54
C GLY A 156 -19.45 -3.21 -14.44
N PHE A 157 -18.68 -4.05 -13.72
CA PHE A 157 -19.17 -4.81 -12.57
C PHE A 157 -18.93 -4.00 -11.29
N ASP A 158 -19.88 -3.11 -10.99
CA ASP A 158 -19.85 -2.24 -9.81
C ASP A 158 -21.27 -1.85 -9.39
N TRP A 159 -21.43 -1.31 -8.18
CA TRP A 159 -22.70 -0.74 -7.71
C TRP A 159 -23.05 0.54 -8.50
N GLU A 160 -24.31 0.66 -8.90
CA GLU A 160 -24.80 1.87 -9.57
C GLU A 160 -24.76 3.09 -8.65
N LYS A 161 -25.07 2.90 -7.38
CA LYS A 161 -25.02 3.93 -6.33
C LYS A 161 -24.11 3.48 -5.20
N LYS A 162 -23.25 4.36 -4.74
CA LYS A 162 -22.31 4.06 -3.65
C LYS A 162 -23.00 3.70 -2.33
N GLU A 163 -24.23 4.18 -2.14
CA GLU A 163 -25.04 3.88 -0.96
C GLU A 163 -25.47 2.42 -0.88
N ASP A 164 -25.65 1.79 -2.04
CA ASP A 164 -26.16 0.40 -2.14
C ASP A 164 -25.16 -0.63 -1.59
N VAL A 165 -23.86 -0.29 -1.54
CA VAL A 165 -22.85 -1.16 -0.93
C VAL A 165 -23.14 -1.45 0.55
N TRP A 166 -23.80 -0.53 1.27
CA TRP A 166 -24.17 -0.72 2.67
C TRP A 166 -25.24 -1.77 2.88
N ALA A 167 -26.07 -2.07 1.85
CA ALA A 167 -26.98 -3.19 1.90
C ALA A 167 -26.19 -4.52 1.97
N LYS A 168 -25.12 -4.62 1.15
CA LYS A 168 -24.24 -5.82 1.16
C LYS A 168 -23.46 -5.93 2.48
N VAL A 169 -22.92 -4.83 3.02
CA VAL A 169 -22.27 -4.86 4.34
C VAL A 169 -23.21 -5.37 5.45
N LYS A 170 -24.47 -4.97 5.42
CA LYS A 170 -25.49 -5.44 6.39
C LYS A 170 -25.84 -6.92 6.18
N GLU A 171 -25.92 -7.36 4.94
CA GLU A 171 -26.13 -8.76 4.57
C GLU A 171 -25.01 -9.62 5.15
N GLU A 172 -23.74 -9.33 4.83
CA GLU A 172 -22.57 -10.05 5.34
C GLU A 172 -22.47 -10.01 6.87
N THR A 173 -22.86 -8.90 7.49
CA THR A 173 -22.92 -8.82 8.96
C THR A 173 -23.94 -9.81 9.54
N ALA A 174 -25.11 -9.94 8.91
CA ALA A 174 -26.13 -10.88 9.35
C ALA A 174 -25.71 -12.34 9.13
N GLU A 175 -24.97 -12.63 8.06
CA GLU A 175 -24.43 -13.96 7.76
C GLU A 175 -23.37 -14.36 8.79
N VAL A 176 -22.45 -13.44 9.16
CA VAL A 176 -21.51 -13.63 10.29
C VAL A 176 -22.27 -13.94 11.59
N GLU A 177 -23.31 -13.15 11.93
CA GLU A 177 -24.11 -13.36 13.15
C GLU A 177 -24.81 -14.74 13.14
N ALA A 178 -25.29 -15.20 12.00
CA ALA A 178 -25.90 -16.51 11.85
C ALA A 178 -24.88 -17.62 12.10
N GLU A 179 -23.69 -17.53 11.50
CA GLU A 179 -22.64 -18.54 11.67
C GLU A 179 -22.01 -18.52 13.07
N MET A 180 -21.96 -17.38 13.74
CA MET A 180 -21.60 -17.34 15.18
C MET A 180 -22.56 -18.15 16.04
N THR A 181 -23.83 -18.28 15.61
CA THR A 181 -24.84 -19.06 16.33
C THR A 181 -24.76 -20.55 15.93
N SER A 182 -24.42 -20.88 14.69
CA SER A 182 -24.27 -22.26 14.20
C SER A 182 -23.08 -22.98 14.87
N GLY A 183 -22.01 -22.23 15.18
CA GLY A 183 -20.76 -22.76 15.70
C GLY A 183 -19.88 -23.43 14.66
N ASP A 184 -20.19 -23.33 13.35
CA ASP A 184 -19.31 -23.77 12.28
C ASP A 184 -18.19 -22.73 12.06
N ARG A 185 -16.99 -23.10 12.53
CA ARG A 185 -15.83 -22.22 12.46
C ARG A 185 -15.40 -21.92 11.02
N THR A 186 -15.55 -22.86 10.12
CA THR A 186 -15.12 -22.68 8.72
C THR A 186 -16.07 -21.74 8.01
N ALA A 187 -17.36 -21.94 8.13
CA ALA A 187 -18.37 -21.03 7.58
C ALA A 187 -18.22 -19.61 8.18
N MET A 188 -18.05 -19.52 9.49
CA MET A 188 -17.81 -18.23 10.16
C MET A 188 -16.56 -17.50 9.62
N GLU A 189 -15.46 -18.22 9.32
CA GLU A 189 -14.25 -17.63 8.73
C GLU A 189 -14.51 -17.10 7.31
N GLU A 190 -15.32 -17.82 6.52
CA GLU A 190 -15.73 -17.41 5.17
C GLU A 190 -16.55 -16.11 5.25
N GLU A 191 -17.58 -16.06 6.10
CA GLU A 191 -18.44 -14.88 6.23
C GLU A 191 -17.70 -13.64 6.78
N PHE A 192 -16.76 -13.82 7.71
CA PHE A 192 -15.86 -12.72 8.10
C PHE A 192 -15.01 -12.22 6.93
N GLY A 193 -14.56 -13.11 6.05
CA GLY A 193 -13.85 -12.75 4.83
C GLY A 193 -14.71 -11.90 3.90
N ASP A 194 -15.96 -12.27 3.68
CA ASP A 194 -16.90 -11.60 2.80
C ASP A 194 -17.32 -10.24 3.38
N LEU A 195 -17.55 -10.16 4.67
CA LEU A 195 -17.78 -8.89 5.37
C LEU A 195 -16.58 -7.92 5.20
N LEU A 196 -15.35 -8.39 5.40
CA LEU A 196 -14.16 -7.57 5.19
C LEU A 196 -14.04 -7.11 3.74
N PHE A 197 -14.35 -7.98 2.76
CA PHE A 197 -14.34 -7.61 1.35
C PHE A 197 -15.43 -6.58 1.02
N ALA A 198 -16.62 -6.71 1.57
CA ALA A 198 -17.71 -5.73 1.43
C ALA A 198 -17.32 -4.36 2.03
N LEU A 199 -16.69 -4.33 3.20
CA LEU A 199 -16.18 -3.12 3.83
C LEU A 199 -15.09 -2.44 3.00
N VAL A 200 -14.16 -3.20 2.41
CA VAL A 200 -13.14 -2.67 1.49
C VAL A 200 -13.78 -2.04 0.26
N ASN A 201 -14.83 -2.66 -0.31
CA ASN A 201 -15.57 -2.08 -1.42
C ASN A 201 -16.35 -0.81 -1.02
N ALA A 202 -16.91 -0.77 0.18
CA ALA A 202 -17.50 0.45 0.71
C ALA A 202 -16.43 1.57 0.80
N CYS A 203 -15.27 1.32 1.37
CA CYS A 203 -14.15 2.27 1.39
C CYS A 203 -13.83 2.77 -0.03
N ARG A 204 -13.69 1.87 -1.00
CA ARG A 204 -13.40 2.21 -2.39
C ARG A 204 -14.43 3.17 -2.99
N LEU A 205 -15.72 2.89 -2.83
CA LEU A 205 -16.81 3.71 -3.37
C LEU A 205 -16.91 5.10 -2.71
N TYR A 206 -16.47 5.21 -1.47
CA TYR A 206 -16.39 6.48 -0.74
C TYR A 206 -15.03 7.17 -0.88
N GLY A 207 -14.10 6.65 -1.71
CA GLY A 207 -12.79 7.25 -1.95
C GLY A 207 -11.85 7.16 -0.76
N VAL A 208 -12.07 6.19 0.13
CA VAL A 208 -11.22 5.93 1.30
C VAL A 208 -10.28 4.77 0.98
N ASP A 209 -8.98 4.94 1.23
CA ASP A 209 -8.03 3.85 1.18
C ASP A 209 -8.13 3.01 2.47
N PRO A 210 -8.53 1.71 2.40
CA PRO A 210 -8.80 0.91 3.58
C PRO A 210 -7.55 0.54 4.38
N GLU A 211 -6.40 0.35 3.71
CA GLU A 211 -5.13 0.05 4.36
C GLU A 211 -4.67 1.24 5.21
N SER A 212 -4.61 2.43 4.61
CA SER A 212 -4.27 3.66 5.33
C SER A 212 -5.27 4.02 6.43
N ALA A 213 -6.56 3.73 6.23
CA ALA A 213 -7.58 4.00 7.25
C ALA A 213 -7.42 3.11 8.47
N LEU A 214 -7.14 1.82 8.24
CA LEU A 214 -6.90 0.86 9.31
C LEU A 214 -5.57 1.16 10.02
N GLU A 215 -4.51 1.49 9.29
CA GLU A 215 -3.22 1.84 9.86
C GLU A 215 -3.29 3.08 10.77
N ARG A 216 -4.03 4.12 10.36
CA ARG A 216 -4.29 5.27 11.25
C ARG A 216 -5.02 4.85 12.53
N SER A 217 -5.91 3.87 12.45
CA SER A 217 -6.61 3.35 13.63
C SER A 217 -5.67 2.53 14.52
N ASN A 218 -4.77 1.74 13.93
CA ASN A 218 -3.73 1.01 14.64
C ASN A 218 -2.81 1.97 15.40
N LYS A 219 -2.26 2.98 14.71
CA LYS A 219 -1.40 4.01 15.33
C LYS A 219 -2.11 4.73 16.47
N LYS A 220 -3.38 5.09 16.27
CA LYS A 220 -4.19 5.72 17.30
C LYS A 220 -4.40 4.81 18.51
N PHE A 221 -4.62 3.51 18.28
CA PHE A 221 -4.74 2.53 19.37
C PHE A 221 -3.40 2.39 20.11
N MET A 222 -2.30 2.18 19.40
CA MET A 222 -0.95 2.03 19.97
C MET A 222 -0.57 3.25 20.81
N ASN A 223 -0.77 4.45 20.29
CA ASN A 223 -0.44 5.68 21.02
C ASN A 223 -1.23 5.81 22.32
N ARG A 224 -2.51 5.46 22.31
CA ARG A 224 -3.34 5.46 23.53
C ARG A 224 -2.91 4.40 24.51
N PHE A 225 -2.57 3.22 24.03
CA PHE A 225 -2.11 2.12 24.85
C PHE A 225 -0.76 2.45 25.52
N ASN A 226 0.20 3.00 24.76
CA ASN A 226 1.47 3.46 25.30
C ASN A 226 1.26 4.54 26.40
N TYR A 227 0.34 5.48 26.18
CA TYR A 227 0.00 6.46 27.20
C TYR A 227 -0.53 5.80 28.48
N MET A 228 -1.35 4.77 28.37
CA MET A 228 -1.83 4.02 29.54
C MET A 228 -0.68 3.32 30.26
N GLU A 229 0.27 2.71 29.54
CA GLU A 229 1.47 2.09 30.12
C GLU A 229 2.34 3.10 30.85
N GLU A 230 2.55 4.28 30.26
CA GLU A 230 3.31 5.36 30.88
C GLU A 230 2.63 5.85 32.18
N CYS A 231 1.32 6.04 32.16
CA CYS A 231 0.56 6.43 33.38
C CYS A 231 0.63 5.35 34.46
N ALA A 232 0.39 4.09 34.12
CA ALA A 232 0.48 2.98 35.07
C ALA A 232 1.88 2.89 35.69
N SER A 233 2.92 2.98 34.85
CA SER A 233 4.32 2.96 35.30
C SER A 233 4.65 4.13 36.24
N SER A 234 4.11 5.32 35.99
CA SER A 234 4.28 6.48 36.84
C SER A 234 3.62 6.33 38.23
N GLU A 235 2.57 5.53 38.31
CA GLU A 235 1.87 5.15 39.53
C GLU A 235 2.54 3.95 40.27
N GLY A 236 3.61 3.40 39.69
CA GLY A 236 4.33 2.24 40.24
C GLY A 236 3.67 0.90 39.96
N HIS A 237 2.79 0.84 38.96
CA HIS A 237 2.06 -0.34 38.54
C HIS A 237 2.36 -0.74 37.09
N THR A 238 2.06 -1.98 36.78
CA THR A 238 1.92 -2.43 35.37
C THR A 238 0.45 -2.45 34.99
N LEU A 239 0.12 -2.36 33.70
CA LEU A 239 -1.27 -2.45 33.25
C LEU A 239 -1.96 -3.73 33.71
N HIS A 240 -1.22 -4.82 33.80
CA HIS A 240 -1.75 -6.12 34.26
C HIS A 240 -2.23 -6.13 35.72
N GLU A 241 -1.73 -5.22 36.53
CA GLU A 241 -2.10 -5.07 37.95
C GLU A 241 -3.31 -4.16 38.17
N LEU A 242 -3.74 -3.44 37.11
CA LEU A 242 -4.85 -2.52 37.15
C LEU A 242 -6.19 -3.25 36.96
N SER A 243 -7.24 -2.74 37.54
CA SER A 243 -8.62 -3.15 37.25
C SER A 243 -9.02 -2.67 35.84
N LEU A 244 -10.00 -3.35 35.23
CA LEU A 244 -10.53 -2.96 33.92
C LEU A 244 -11.10 -1.53 33.94
N ASP A 245 -11.77 -1.15 35.01
CA ASP A 245 -12.31 0.21 35.22
C ASP A 245 -11.19 1.26 35.20
N ARG A 246 -10.06 0.98 35.90
CA ARG A 246 -8.92 1.89 35.88
C ARG A 246 -8.26 1.98 34.49
N MET A 247 -8.15 0.88 33.78
CA MET A 247 -7.66 0.88 32.39
C MET A 247 -8.59 1.71 31.48
N GLU A 248 -9.90 1.60 31.63
CA GLU A 248 -10.87 2.41 30.86
C GLU A 248 -10.74 3.91 31.17
N GLU A 249 -10.54 4.28 32.44
CA GLU A 249 -10.27 5.67 32.84
C GLU A 249 -9.02 6.21 32.12
N LEU A 250 -7.91 5.46 32.13
CA LEU A 250 -6.66 5.83 31.45
C LEU A 250 -6.87 5.92 29.95
N TRP A 251 -7.65 5.02 29.36
CA TRP A 251 -8.01 5.06 27.95
C TRP A 251 -8.79 6.32 27.57
N GLN A 252 -9.73 6.75 28.40
CA GLN A 252 -10.46 8.00 28.17
C GLN A 252 -9.53 9.22 28.31
N GLN A 253 -8.61 9.21 29.30
CA GLN A 253 -7.59 10.25 29.43
C GLN A 253 -6.70 10.34 28.19
N ALA A 254 -6.25 9.19 27.65
CA ALA A 254 -5.48 9.15 26.41
C ALA A 254 -6.22 9.75 25.21
N LYS A 255 -7.56 9.55 25.11
CA LYS A 255 -8.37 10.19 24.07
C LYS A 255 -8.37 11.72 24.18
N HIS A 256 -8.49 12.25 25.38
CA HIS A 256 -8.49 13.71 25.62
C HIS A 256 -7.11 14.32 25.36
N ALA A 257 -6.04 13.67 25.85
CA ALA A 257 -4.67 14.14 25.64
C ALA A 257 -4.25 14.16 24.15
N ALA A 258 -4.82 13.30 23.32
CA ALA A 258 -4.60 13.29 21.87
C ALA A 258 -5.34 14.45 21.18
N ALA A 259 -6.56 14.78 21.63
CA ALA A 259 -7.38 15.85 21.05
C ALA A 259 -6.83 17.27 21.34
N GLU A 260 -6.02 17.43 22.38
CA GLU A 260 -5.38 18.72 22.73
C GLU A 260 -4.10 18.99 21.91
N LYS A 261 -3.59 17.98 21.18
CA LYS A 261 -2.35 18.07 20.36
C LYS A 261 -2.62 18.25 18.86
N GLU A 262 -3.87 18.10 18.40
CA GLU A 262 -4.30 18.35 17.02
C GLU A 262 -4.76 19.83 16.84
#